data_168828f83b82cac040f4961a119fab93
#
_entry.id   168828f83b82cac040f4961a119fab93
#
_cell.length_a   1.000
_cell.length_b   1.000
_cell.length_c   1.000
_cell.angle_alpha   90.00
_cell.angle_beta   90.00
_cell.angle_gamma   90.00
#
_symmetry.space_group_name_H-M   'P 1'
#
loop_
_entity.id
_entity.type
_entity.pdbx_description
1 polymer ?
#
loop_
_entity_poly.entity_id
_entity_poly.type
_entity_poly.pdbx_seq_one_letter_code
_entity_poly.pdbx_strand_id
1 'polypeptide(L)'
;MTEAEDHPPEGFHLIYPDSQFLLRSRSAEALRRLGNAFVRHRISDSELETLTEWAAIAVSNFERSDPIPRPTDYFERRYSDPPPIDGAEVIAFSDRTFSGPANPMGVEVELRRAGDRVLSKVVFGAAFESAPGRVHGGAVSALVDDTMGYLMVVIGEAAYTARLEVDYRGGVPVDYPVWFEAWEAS
;
A
#
# COMPACT_ATOMS: atom_id res chain seq x y z
N MET A 1 24.06 -6.07 -13.88
CA MET A 1 22.93 -6.19 -12.94
C MET A 1 23.03 -7.57 -12.35
N THR A 2 23.32 -7.68 -11.10
CA THR A 2 23.52 -8.96 -10.40
C THR A 2 22.18 -9.56 -10.03
N GLU A 3 22.04 -10.89 -10.08
CA GLU A 3 20.81 -11.64 -9.76
C GLU A 3 20.17 -11.29 -8.39
N ALA A 4 20.92 -10.64 -7.49
CA ALA A 4 20.45 -10.22 -6.17
C ALA A 4 19.45 -9.04 -6.19
N GLU A 5 19.31 -8.32 -7.32
CA GLU A 5 18.41 -7.16 -7.43
C GLU A 5 16.97 -7.54 -7.87
N ASP A 6 16.73 -8.79 -8.25
CA ASP A 6 15.43 -9.23 -8.79
C ASP A 6 14.53 -9.97 -7.76
N HIS A 7 15.03 -10.22 -6.55
CA HIS A 7 14.24 -10.87 -5.50
C HIS A 7 13.59 -9.84 -4.55
N PRO A 8 12.38 -10.17 -4.02
CA PRO A 8 11.77 -9.33 -2.99
C PRO A 8 12.64 -9.31 -1.74
N PRO A 9 12.64 -8.22 -0.97
CA PRO A 9 13.22 -8.21 0.36
C PRO A 9 12.66 -9.34 1.23
N GLU A 10 13.49 -9.89 2.12
CA GLU A 10 13.03 -10.91 3.07
C GLU A 10 11.83 -10.39 3.89
N GLY A 11 10.86 -11.26 4.14
CA GLY A 11 9.66 -10.95 4.92
C GLY A 11 8.43 -10.52 4.10
N PHE A 12 8.53 -10.35 2.78
CA PHE A 12 7.33 -10.22 1.96
C PHE A 12 6.65 -11.57 1.72
N HIS A 13 5.35 -11.59 1.98
CA HIS A 13 4.48 -12.70 1.58
C HIS A 13 3.85 -12.37 0.22
N LEU A 14 4.13 -13.20 -0.78
CA LEU A 14 3.67 -13.03 -2.16
C LEU A 14 2.61 -14.07 -2.51
N ILE A 15 1.67 -13.68 -3.36
CA ILE A 15 0.70 -14.59 -4.01
C ILE A 15 1.09 -14.91 -5.45
N TYR A 16 2.23 -14.42 -5.92
CA TYR A 16 2.77 -14.57 -7.26
C TYR A 16 4.26 -14.93 -7.18
N PRO A 17 4.90 -15.41 -8.27
CA PRO A 17 6.32 -15.75 -8.26
C PRO A 17 7.22 -14.56 -7.88
N ASP A 18 8.25 -14.80 -7.08
CA ASP A 18 9.21 -13.80 -6.60
C ASP A 18 9.81 -12.97 -7.73
N SER A 19 10.11 -13.61 -8.87
CA SER A 19 10.61 -12.93 -10.07
C SER A 19 9.70 -11.81 -10.62
N GLN A 20 8.43 -11.78 -10.23
CA GLN A 20 7.48 -10.74 -10.62
C GLN A 20 7.40 -9.56 -9.63
N PHE A 21 8.02 -9.67 -8.45
CA PHE A 21 7.88 -8.65 -7.41
C PHE A 21 8.25 -7.25 -7.90
N LEU A 22 9.44 -7.07 -8.44
CA LEU A 22 9.91 -5.76 -8.91
C LEU A 22 9.07 -5.22 -10.07
N LEU A 23 8.70 -6.09 -11.03
CA LEU A 23 7.86 -5.69 -12.16
C LEU A 23 6.48 -5.24 -11.70
N ARG A 24 5.86 -5.98 -10.78
CA ARG A 24 4.55 -5.62 -10.21
C ARG A 24 4.63 -4.34 -9.39
N SER A 25 5.67 -4.17 -8.58
CA SER A 25 5.87 -2.97 -7.77
C SER A 25 6.06 -1.72 -8.65
N ARG A 26 6.90 -1.80 -9.69
CA ARG A 26 7.09 -0.71 -10.66
C ARG A 26 5.82 -0.40 -11.46
N SER A 27 5.07 -1.44 -11.86
CA SER A 27 3.79 -1.26 -12.57
C SER A 27 2.74 -0.61 -11.67
N ALA A 28 2.64 -1.04 -10.42
CA ALA A 28 1.74 -0.46 -9.44
C ALA A 28 2.10 1.02 -9.16
N GLU A 29 3.39 1.33 -9.00
CA GLU A 29 3.86 2.71 -8.87
C GLU A 29 3.46 3.57 -10.08
N ALA A 30 3.68 3.07 -11.30
CA ALA A 30 3.29 3.79 -12.52
C ALA A 30 1.78 4.06 -12.58
N LEU A 31 0.96 3.09 -12.19
CA LEU A 31 -0.50 3.24 -12.14
C LEU A 31 -0.93 4.23 -11.05
N ARG A 32 -0.32 4.23 -9.86
CA ARG A 32 -0.58 5.23 -8.82
C ARG A 32 -0.22 6.65 -9.30
N ARG A 33 0.93 6.81 -9.96
CA ARG A 33 1.35 8.09 -10.55
C ARG A 33 0.39 8.54 -11.65
N LEU A 34 -0.05 7.62 -12.52
CA LEU A 34 -1.04 7.90 -13.56
C LEU A 34 -2.36 8.37 -12.94
N GLY A 35 -2.86 7.71 -11.90
CA GLY A 35 -4.09 8.10 -11.21
C GLY A 35 -3.99 9.50 -10.58
N ASN A 36 -2.87 9.83 -9.94
CA ASN A 36 -2.63 11.17 -9.41
C ASN A 36 -2.57 12.24 -10.52
N ALA A 37 -1.90 11.95 -11.63
CA ALA A 37 -1.82 12.85 -12.78
C ALA A 37 -3.20 13.05 -13.44
N PHE A 38 -3.96 11.97 -13.60
CA PHE A 38 -5.29 11.98 -14.19
C PHE A 38 -6.26 12.90 -13.45
N VAL A 39 -6.24 12.86 -12.12
CA VAL A 39 -7.13 13.71 -11.29
C VAL A 39 -6.65 15.17 -11.28
N ARG A 40 -5.35 15.42 -11.33
CA ARG A 40 -4.76 16.75 -11.14
C ARG A 40 -4.76 17.62 -12.38
N HIS A 41 -4.59 17.05 -13.56
CA HIS A 41 -4.30 17.80 -14.78
C HIS A 41 -5.49 17.87 -15.72
N ARG A 42 -5.50 18.91 -16.56
CA ARG A 42 -6.39 18.97 -17.72
C ARG A 42 -5.82 18.06 -18.80
N ILE A 43 -6.63 17.15 -19.30
CA ILE A 43 -6.26 16.14 -20.29
C ILE A 43 -7.12 16.39 -21.53
N SER A 44 -6.55 16.31 -22.71
CA SER A 44 -7.31 16.42 -23.96
C SER A 44 -8.18 15.20 -24.22
N ASP A 45 -9.28 15.37 -24.96
CA ASP A 45 -10.18 14.26 -25.30
C ASP A 45 -9.44 13.13 -26.02
N SER A 46 -8.52 13.46 -26.94
CA SER A 46 -7.71 12.46 -27.65
C SER A 46 -6.78 11.66 -26.74
N GLU A 47 -6.22 12.27 -25.70
CA GLU A 47 -5.42 11.55 -24.70
C GLU A 47 -6.29 10.65 -23.82
N LEU A 48 -7.50 11.10 -23.47
CA LEU A 48 -8.47 10.29 -22.72
C LEU A 48 -8.94 9.07 -23.53
N GLU A 49 -9.22 9.25 -24.84
CA GLU A 49 -9.57 8.17 -25.76
C GLU A 49 -8.43 7.13 -25.84
N THR A 50 -7.19 7.61 -26.08
CA THR A 50 -6.00 6.76 -26.14
C THR A 50 -5.79 5.97 -24.84
N LEU A 51 -5.93 6.62 -23.70
CA LEU A 51 -5.80 5.96 -22.39
C LEU A 51 -6.88 4.89 -22.19
N THR A 52 -8.12 5.20 -22.60
CA THR A 52 -9.25 4.26 -22.50
C THR A 52 -9.01 3.01 -23.34
N GLU A 53 -8.56 3.18 -24.58
CA GLU A 53 -8.24 2.06 -25.48
C GLU A 53 -7.09 1.21 -24.92
N TRP A 54 -6.01 1.84 -24.46
CA TRP A 54 -4.90 1.16 -23.86
C TRP A 54 -5.31 0.35 -22.62
N ALA A 55 -6.11 0.96 -21.73
CA ALA A 55 -6.59 0.29 -20.52
C ALA A 55 -7.47 -0.92 -20.86
N ALA A 56 -8.38 -0.80 -21.83
CA ALA A 56 -9.24 -1.89 -22.30
C ALA A 56 -8.42 -3.07 -22.86
N ILE A 57 -7.38 -2.78 -23.65
CA ILE A 57 -6.47 -3.81 -24.17
C ILE A 57 -5.72 -4.49 -23.03
N ALA A 58 -5.21 -3.73 -22.07
CA ALA A 58 -4.48 -4.27 -20.93
C ALA A 58 -5.36 -5.19 -20.06
N VAL A 59 -6.58 -4.75 -19.73
CA VAL A 59 -7.57 -5.58 -19.02
C VAL A 59 -7.84 -6.88 -19.76
N SER A 60 -8.19 -6.79 -21.08
CA SER A 60 -8.44 -7.98 -21.89
C SER A 60 -7.26 -8.96 -21.93
N ASN A 61 -6.02 -8.46 -21.92
CA ASN A 61 -4.84 -9.32 -21.90
C ASN A 61 -4.64 -9.99 -20.53
N PHE A 62 -4.86 -9.26 -19.43
CA PHE A 62 -4.67 -9.80 -18.08
C PHE A 62 -5.73 -10.85 -17.74
N GLU A 63 -6.98 -10.63 -18.16
CA GLU A 63 -8.11 -11.55 -17.92
C GLU A 63 -8.03 -12.87 -18.72
N ARG A 64 -7.09 -12.99 -19.65
CA ARG A 64 -6.80 -14.27 -20.32
C ARG A 64 -6.08 -15.26 -19.43
N SER A 65 -5.45 -14.79 -18.38
CA SER A 65 -4.77 -15.63 -17.41
C SER A 65 -5.71 -15.98 -16.27
N ASP A 66 -5.53 -17.16 -15.68
CA ASP A 66 -6.30 -17.56 -14.52
C ASP A 66 -6.06 -16.59 -13.35
N PRO A 67 -7.10 -16.29 -12.56
CA PRO A 67 -6.96 -15.47 -11.37
C PRO A 67 -6.06 -16.17 -10.34
N ILE A 68 -5.25 -15.39 -9.63
CA ILE A 68 -4.41 -15.90 -8.56
C ILE A 68 -5.25 -16.00 -7.28
N PRO A 69 -5.56 -17.21 -6.78
CA PRO A 69 -6.30 -17.35 -5.54
C PRO A 69 -5.42 -16.97 -4.34
N ARG A 70 -5.99 -16.28 -3.37
CA ARG A 70 -5.31 -16.13 -2.08
C ARG A 70 -5.47 -17.41 -1.27
N PRO A 71 -4.39 -18.00 -0.75
CA PRO A 71 -4.49 -19.12 0.18
C PRO A 71 -5.33 -18.76 1.41
N THR A 72 -6.04 -19.71 1.97
CA THR A 72 -6.91 -19.47 3.14
C THR A 72 -6.14 -19.06 4.40
N ASP A 73 -4.87 -19.44 4.49
CA ASP A 73 -3.93 -19.11 5.57
C ASP A 73 -3.00 -17.93 5.22
N TYR A 74 -3.32 -17.19 4.15
CA TYR A 74 -2.45 -16.12 3.64
C TYR A 74 -2.17 -15.03 4.68
N PHE A 75 -3.19 -14.68 5.45
CA PHE A 75 -3.06 -13.64 6.47
C PHE A 75 -2.20 -14.13 7.65
N GLU A 76 -2.42 -15.35 8.11
CA GLU A 76 -1.74 -15.92 9.29
C GLU A 76 -0.26 -16.23 9.04
N ARG A 77 0.12 -16.48 7.79
CA ARG A 77 1.53 -16.81 7.43
C ARG A 77 2.51 -15.77 7.91
N ARG A 78 2.16 -14.49 7.86
CA ARG A 78 3.05 -13.40 8.27
C ARG A 78 3.44 -13.48 9.75
N TYR A 79 2.54 -13.97 10.58
CA TYR A 79 2.76 -14.07 12.03
C TYR A 79 3.56 -15.32 12.44
N SER A 80 3.89 -16.19 11.47
CA SER A 80 4.84 -17.29 11.67
C SER A 80 6.29 -16.81 11.63
N ASP A 81 6.55 -15.64 11.07
CA ASP A 81 7.87 -15.03 11.02
C ASP A 81 8.18 -14.31 12.34
N PRO A 82 9.45 -14.22 12.73
CA PRO A 82 9.83 -13.41 13.89
C PRO A 82 9.48 -11.93 13.64
N PRO A 83 9.11 -11.19 14.71
CA PRO A 83 8.94 -9.75 14.61
C PRO A 83 10.21 -9.06 14.10
N PRO A 84 10.09 -7.97 13.29
CA PRO A 84 11.24 -7.22 12.83
C PRO A 84 12.05 -6.67 14.02
N ILE A 85 13.36 -6.54 13.86
CA ILE A 85 14.21 -5.93 14.88
C ILE A 85 13.91 -4.43 15.02
N ASP A 86 14.23 -3.85 16.16
CA ASP A 86 14.04 -2.41 16.39
C ASP A 86 14.79 -1.55 15.37
N GLY A 87 14.13 -0.52 14.86
CA GLY A 87 14.62 0.35 13.80
C GLY A 87 14.50 -0.21 12.38
N ALA A 88 14.17 -1.50 12.21
CA ALA A 88 14.02 -2.10 10.89
C ALA A 88 12.72 -1.66 10.19
N GLU A 89 12.73 -1.79 8.88
CA GLU A 89 11.52 -1.72 8.07
C GLU A 89 10.54 -2.83 8.45
N VAL A 90 9.26 -2.49 8.57
CA VAL A 90 8.20 -3.47 8.83
C VAL A 90 7.62 -3.90 7.50
N ILE A 91 7.88 -5.14 7.13
CA ILE A 91 7.46 -5.75 5.87
C ILE A 91 6.34 -6.76 6.13
N ALA A 92 5.39 -6.85 5.23
CA ALA A 92 4.31 -7.83 5.29
C ALA A 92 3.91 -8.29 3.86
N PHE A 93 2.68 -8.02 3.44
CA PHE A 93 2.18 -8.45 2.13
C PHE A 93 2.45 -7.39 1.06
N SER A 94 3.01 -7.82 -0.07
CA SER A 94 3.35 -6.91 -1.17
C SER A 94 2.13 -6.30 -1.88
N ASP A 95 0.98 -6.95 -1.78
CA ASP A 95 -0.29 -6.58 -2.41
C ASP A 95 -1.32 -6.01 -1.41
N ARG A 96 -0.87 -5.61 -0.21
CA ARG A 96 -1.73 -4.99 0.81
C ARG A 96 -2.45 -3.77 0.23
N THR A 97 -3.71 -3.60 0.60
CA THR A 97 -4.63 -2.66 -0.06
C THR A 97 -4.11 -1.22 -0.06
N PHE A 98 -3.55 -0.74 1.04
CA PHE A 98 -3.09 0.65 1.16
C PHE A 98 -1.58 0.81 1.01
N SER A 99 -0.80 -0.04 1.66
CA SER A 99 0.66 0.11 1.75
C SER A 99 1.46 -0.91 0.94
N GLY A 100 0.79 -1.85 0.27
CA GLY A 100 1.49 -2.86 -0.52
C GLY A 100 2.16 -2.27 -1.76
N PRO A 101 3.49 -2.42 -1.95
CA PRO A 101 4.19 -1.84 -3.08
C PRO A 101 3.68 -2.34 -4.44
N ALA A 102 3.14 -3.56 -4.50
CA ALA A 102 2.59 -4.15 -5.72
C ALA A 102 1.07 -3.91 -5.90
N ASN A 103 0.43 -3.10 -5.05
CA ASN A 103 -0.97 -2.74 -5.21
C ASN A 103 -1.10 -1.36 -5.88
N PRO A 104 -1.74 -1.27 -7.07
CA PRO A 104 -1.90 -0.01 -7.78
C PRO A 104 -2.92 0.94 -7.12
N MET A 105 -3.75 0.46 -6.20
CA MET A 105 -4.79 1.26 -5.53
C MET A 105 -4.30 1.91 -4.23
N GLY A 106 -3.07 1.61 -3.80
CA GLY A 106 -2.50 2.09 -2.55
C GLY A 106 -1.77 3.42 -2.64
N VAL A 107 -1.03 3.69 -1.59
CA VAL A 107 -0.10 4.82 -1.47
C VAL A 107 1.32 4.29 -1.21
N GLU A 108 2.32 5.12 -1.47
CA GLU A 108 3.69 4.80 -1.07
C GLU A 108 3.86 5.10 0.42
N VAL A 109 4.22 4.07 1.19
CA VAL A 109 4.37 4.15 2.64
C VAL A 109 5.73 3.60 3.06
N GLU A 110 6.45 4.37 3.85
CA GLU A 110 7.62 3.89 4.58
C GLU A 110 7.19 3.47 5.99
N LEU A 111 7.45 2.24 6.38
CA LEU A 111 7.05 1.67 7.67
C LEU A 111 8.29 1.23 8.45
N ARG A 112 8.39 1.62 9.73
CA ARG A 112 9.51 1.25 10.61
C ARG A 112 9.02 0.87 12.00
N ARG A 113 9.69 -0.12 12.58
CA ARG A 113 9.55 -0.42 14.01
C ARG A 113 10.32 0.61 14.85
N ALA A 114 9.73 1.08 15.94
CA ALA A 114 10.35 1.93 16.93
C ALA A 114 9.98 1.42 18.33
N GLY A 115 10.78 0.50 18.87
CA GLY A 115 10.49 -0.20 20.11
C GLY A 115 9.22 -1.06 20.00
N ASP A 116 8.19 -0.69 20.76
CA ASP A 116 6.85 -1.29 20.79
C ASP A 116 5.85 -0.63 19.82
N ARG A 117 6.33 0.24 18.94
CA ARG A 117 5.52 1.08 18.03
C ARG A 117 5.83 0.80 16.57
N VAL A 118 4.90 1.20 15.72
CA VAL A 118 5.11 1.32 14.27
C VAL A 118 4.98 2.78 13.87
N LEU A 119 5.99 3.26 13.15
CA LEU A 119 5.97 4.56 12.50
C LEU A 119 5.72 4.35 11.01
N SER A 120 4.73 5.05 10.45
CA SER A 120 4.52 5.10 9.01
C SER A 120 4.63 6.53 8.49
N LYS A 121 5.27 6.70 7.34
CA LYS A 121 5.39 7.97 6.63
C LYS A 121 4.77 7.81 5.25
N VAL A 122 3.91 8.74 4.86
CA VAL A 122 3.17 8.71 3.60
C VAL A 122 3.10 10.10 2.98
N VAL A 123 3.01 10.13 1.66
CA VAL A 123 2.61 11.31 0.89
C VAL A 123 1.36 10.94 0.10
N PHE A 124 0.21 11.53 0.46
CA PHE A 124 -1.01 11.36 -0.31
C PHE A 124 -1.01 12.29 -1.52
N GLY A 125 -1.18 11.74 -2.71
CA GLY A 125 -1.32 12.50 -3.93
C GLY A 125 -2.75 12.98 -4.19
N ALA A 126 -2.94 13.66 -5.33
CA ALA A 126 -4.21 14.27 -5.73
C ALA A 126 -5.38 13.29 -5.86
N ALA A 127 -5.13 12.02 -6.14
CA ALA A 127 -6.18 10.99 -6.21
C ALA A 127 -6.91 10.78 -4.87
N PHE A 128 -6.32 11.23 -3.76
CA PHE A 128 -6.88 11.16 -2.41
C PHE A 128 -7.45 12.50 -1.90
N GLU A 129 -7.43 13.54 -2.73
CA GLU A 129 -7.96 14.85 -2.37
C GLU A 129 -9.49 14.82 -2.30
N SER A 130 -10.05 15.52 -1.32
CA SER A 130 -11.50 15.69 -1.13
C SER A 130 -11.85 17.19 -1.10
N ALA A 131 -11.60 17.86 0.01
CA ALA A 131 -11.66 19.33 0.06
C ALA A 131 -10.35 19.91 -0.50
N PRO A 132 -10.34 21.11 -1.09
CA PRO A 132 -9.14 21.72 -1.67
C PRO A 132 -7.91 21.66 -0.76
N GLY A 133 -6.86 21.00 -1.21
CA GLY A 133 -5.61 20.80 -0.47
C GLY A 133 -5.71 19.81 0.70
N ARG A 134 -6.79 19.04 0.84
CA ARG A 134 -7.03 18.12 1.97
C ARG A 134 -7.33 16.70 1.50
N VAL A 135 -6.68 15.75 2.13
CA VAL A 135 -6.90 14.32 1.95
C VAL A 135 -8.28 13.93 2.46
N HIS A 136 -8.96 13.04 1.76
CA HIS A 136 -10.24 12.47 2.18
C HIS A 136 -10.08 11.71 3.52
N GLY A 137 -10.96 11.97 4.48
CA GLY A 137 -10.90 11.36 5.81
C GLY A 137 -10.89 9.84 5.79
N GLY A 138 -11.66 9.22 4.88
CA GLY A 138 -11.67 7.77 4.71
C GLY A 138 -10.31 7.20 4.27
N ALA A 139 -9.52 7.93 3.47
CA ALA A 139 -8.16 7.51 3.10
C ALA A 139 -7.21 7.58 4.31
N VAL A 140 -7.36 8.63 5.14
CA VAL A 140 -6.62 8.74 6.39
C VAL A 140 -6.95 7.58 7.34
N SER A 141 -8.24 7.30 7.55
CA SER A 141 -8.69 6.18 8.41
C SER A 141 -8.21 4.82 7.92
N ALA A 142 -8.21 4.60 6.60
CA ALA A 142 -7.74 3.36 6.02
C ALA A 142 -6.23 3.17 6.24
N LEU A 143 -5.42 4.24 6.18
CA LEU A 143 -4.00 4.14 6.49
C LEU A 143 -3.75 3.99 7.99
N VAL A 144 -4.58 4.58 8.86
CA VAL A 144 -4.53 4.32 10.31
C VAL A 144 -4.75 2.84 10.59
N ASP A 145 -5.81 2.26 10.04
CA ASP A 145 -6.13 0.82 10.16
C ASP A 145 -4.98 -0.06 9.63
N ASP A 146 -4.43 0.31 8.47
CA ASP A 146 -3.30 -0.39 7.86
C ASP A 146 -2.05 -0.33 8.74
N THR A 147 -1.73 0.84 9.33
CA THR A 147 -0.60 1.01 10.26
C THR A 147 -0.80 0.20 11.55
N MET A 148 -2.03 0.12 12.07
CA MET A 148 -2.36 -0.74 13.22
C MET A 148 -2.18 -2.22 12.88
N GLY A 149 -2.52 -2.64 11.66
CA GLY A 149 -2.23 -3.99 11.20
C GLY A 149 -0.74 -4.32 11.13
N TYR A 150 0.14 -3.35 10.88
CA TYR A 150 1.59 -3.53 10.98
C TYR A 150 2.08 -3.58 12.44
N LEU A 151 1.39 -2.92 13.37
CA LEU A 151 1.67 -3.06 14.79
C LEU A 151 1.50 -4.52 15.24
N MET A 152 0.49 -5.24 14.73
CA MET A 152 0.31 -6.66 15.02
C MET A 152 1.51 -7.50 14.57
N VAL A 153 2.20 -7.13 13.49
CA VAL A 153 3.44 -7.76 13.06
C VAL A 153 4.57 -7.55 14.08
N VAL A 154 4.63 -6.37 14.71
CA VAL A 154 5.62 -6.06 15.76
C VAL A 154 5.31 -6.79 17.07
N ILE A 155 4.02 -6.91 17.40
CA ILE A 155 3.57 -7.66 18.60
C ILE A 155 3.71 -9.18 18.37
N GLY A 156 3.62 -9.66 17.13
CA GLY A 156 3.70 -11.09 16.79
C GLY A 156 2.37 -11.83 16.95
N GLU A 157 1.25 -11.12 16.92
CA GLU A 157 -0.10 -11.68 17.06
C GLU A 157 -0.98 -11.35 15.89
N ALA A 158 -1.71 -12.35 15.38
CA ALA A 158 -2.71 -12.13 14.33
C ALA A 158 -3.99 -11.54 14.93
N ALA A 159 -4.43 -10.41 14.39
CA ALA A 159 -5.69 -9.80 14.81
C ALA A 159 -6.39 -9.12 13.62
N TYR A 160 -7.73 -9.08 13.70
CA TYR A 160 -8.58 -8.36 12.77
C TYR A 160 -9.22 -7.17 13.48
N THR A 161 -9.34 -6.04 12.79
CA THR A 161 -9.99 -4.84 13.33
C THR A 161 -11.48 -5.11 13.52
N ALA A 162 -11.90 -5.21 14.77
CA ALA A 162 -13.33 -5.37 15.11
C ALA A 162 -14.05 -4.02 15.18
N ARG A 163 -13.34 -2.95 15.55
CA ARG A 163 -13.89 -1.60 15.68
C ARG A 163 -12.79 -0.59 15.46
N LEU A 164 -13.07 0.46 14.68
CA LEU A 164 -12.21 1.61 14.49
C LEU A 164 -12.98 2.88 14.86
N GLU A 165 -12.41 3.68 15.76
CA GLU A 165 -12.92 5.01 16.13
C GLU A 165 -11.86 6.06 15.72
N VAL A 166 -12.28 7.11 15.02
CA VAL A 166 -11.38 8.13 14.49
C VAL A 166 -11.85 9.54 14.82
N ASP A 167 -11.01 10.29 15.53
CA ASP A 167 -11.21 11.70 15.80
C ASP A 167 -10.43 12.57 14.81
N TYR A 168 -11.12 13.23 13.90
CA TYR A 168 -10.49 14.17 12.96
C TYR A 168 -10.32 15.54 13.59
N ARG A 169 -9.13 15.87 14.08
CA ARG A 169 -8.82 17.15 14.74
C ARG A 169 -8.28 18.21 13.79
N GLY A 170 -7.93 17.83 12.57
CA GLY A 170 -7.42 18.72 11.52
C GLY A 170 -7.39 18.05 10.17
N GLY A 171 -7.28 18.84 9.11
CA GLY A 171 -7.16 18.34 7.75
C GLY A 171 -5.73 17.88 7.44
N VAL A 172 -5.57 16.68 6.88
CA VAL A 172 -4.31 16.16 6.38
C VAL A 172 -4.02 16.79 5.01
N PRO A 173 -2.84 17.40 4.78
CA PRO A 173 -2.52 18.03 3.51
C PRO A 173 -2.18 16.98 2.43
N VAL A 174 -2.54 17.26 1.16
CA VAL A 174 -2.04 16.51 0.00
C VAL A 174 -0.61 16.95 -0.35
N ASP A 175 0.18 16.07 -0.98
CA ASP A 175 1.55 16.31 -1.46
C ASP A 175 2.59 16.65 -0.37
N TYR A 176 2.26 16.49 0.88
CA TYR A 176 3.19 16.69 1.99
C TYR A 176 3.36 15.41 2.79
N PRO A 177 4.56 15.14 3.31
CA PRO A 177 4.78 13.97 4.14
C PRO A 177 3.98 14.08 5.45
N VAL A 178 3.28 13.00 5.78
CA VAL A 178 2.51 12.83 7.01
C VAL A 178 3.00 11.59 7.72
N TRP A 179 3.07 11.64 9.04
CA TRP A 179 3.49 10.52 9.88
C TRP A 179 2.31 9.99 10.68
N PHE A 180 2.24 8.69 10.78
CA PHE A 180 1.33 7.96 11.65
C PHE A 180 2.16 7.15 12.64
N GLU A 181 1.67 7.05 13.85
CA GLU A 181 2.26 6.24 14.89
C GLU A 181 1.19 5.31 15.46
N ALA A 182 1.48 4.02 15.55
CA ALA A 182 0.61 3.03 16.17
C ALA A 182 1.32 2.37 17.34
N TRP A 183 0.61 2.23 18.46
CA TRP A 183 1.08 1.54 19.67
C TRP A 183 -0.10 0.91 20.40
N GLU A 184 0.19 -0.09 21.24
CA GLU A 184 -0.79 -0.69 22.12
C GLU A 184 -1.03 0.21 23.33
N ALA A 185 -2.29 0.59 23.56
CA ALA A 185 -2.66 1.33 24.75
C ALA A 185 -2.89 0.36 25.93
N SER A 186 -2.24 0.60 27.07
CA SER A 186 -2.40 -0.15 28.32
C SER A 186 -3.72 0.20 29.02
#